data_82514d167a702b36ab9aec153dde3117
#
_entry.id   82514d167a702b36ab9aec153dde3117
#
_cell.length_a   1.000
_cell.length_b   1.000
_cell.length_c   1.000
_cell.angle_alpha   90.00
_cell.angle_beta   90.00
_cell.angle_gamma   90.00
#
_symmetry.space_group_name_H-M   'P 1'
#
loop_
_entity.id
_entity.type
_entity.pdbx_description
1 polymer ?
#
loop_
_entity_poly.entity_id
_entity_poly.type
_entity_poly.pdbx_seq_one_letter_code
_entity_poly.pdbx_strand_id
1 'polypeptide(L)'
;LAAGSNIRLLEEQIRKFHPALACVWDEKKAAELRTNIADLSVKVVSGMDGLLEVAVQPEAEILVTAIVGMIGIRPTIAAMKAGKDIALANKETLVTAGHIIMPLAKEVGVKILPVDSEHSAIFQSLNGEDKKAIDKILLTASGGPFRGWTKEQMAGVRPEDALKHPNWTMGRKITIDSSTMVNKGLEVMEARWLFGVEMDQVQVVVQPQSVIHSMVQFADGAVIAQLG
;
A
#
# COMPACT_ATOMS: atom_id res chain seq x y z
N LEU A 1 -4.93 -7.06 14.97
CA LEU A 1 -5.72 -6.49 13.86
C LEU A 1 -6.00 -5.01 14.11
N ALA A 2 -6.28 -4.22 13.04
CA ALA A 2 -6.68 -2.83 13.19
C ALA A 2 -7.75 -2.44 12.17
N ALA A 3 -8.68 -1.58 12.57
CA ALA A 3 -9.70 -1.00 11.70
C ALA A 3 -9.98 0.47 12.03
N GLY A 4 -10.53 1.24 11.07
CA GLY A 4 -10.98 2.61 11.30
C GLY A 4 -12.22 2.66 12.19
N SER A 5 -13.38 2.34 11.58
CA SER A 5 -14.70 2.37 12.26
C SER A 5 -15.58 1.16 11.92
N ASN A 6 -15.16 0.28 11.01
CA ASN A 6 -15.95 -0.90 10.63
C ASN A 6 -15.75 -2.03 11.64
N ILE A 7 -16.41 -1.91 12.78
CA ILE A 7 -16.29 -2.90 13.86
C ILE A 7 -17.02 -4.21 13.55
N ARG A 8 -18.03 -4.20 12.67
CA ARG A 8 -18.75 -5.43 12.30
C ARG A 8 -17.80 -6.43 11.62
N LEU A 9 -17.10 -5.98 10.59
CA LEU A 9 -16.13 -6.83 9.90
C LEU A 9 -14.96 -7.19 10.81
N LEU A 10 -14.51 -6.25 11.66
CA LEU A 10 -13.43 -6.51 12.61
C LEU A 10 -13.84 -7.58 13.65
N GLU A 11 -15.08 -7.56 14.14
CA GLU A 11 -15.62 -8.59 15.04
C GLU A 11 -15.64 -9.97 14.36
N GLU A 12 -16.14 -10.06 13.12
CA GLU A 12 -16.10 -11.29 12.33
C GLU A 12 -14.67 -11.84 12.20
N GLN A 13 -13.70 -10.97 11.94
CA GLN A 13 -12.29 -11.34 11.86
C GLN A 13 -11.70 -11.76 13.21
N ILE A 14 -12.05 -11.07 14.29
CA ILE A 14 -11.63 -11.41 15.65
C ILE A 14 -12.13 -12.81 16.00
N ARG A 15 -13.40 -13.11 15.77
CA ARG A 15 -14.00 -14.41 16.03
C ARG A 15 -13.40 -15.54 15.19
N LYS A 16 -12.94 -15.21 13.96
CA LYS A 16 -12.33 -16.17 13.05
C LYS A 16 -10.87 -16.44 13.33
N PHE A 17 -10.09 -15.40 13.65
CA PHE A 17 -8.63 -15.47 13.72
C PHE A 17 -8.06 -15.42 15.14
N HIS A 18 -8.88 -15.11 16.14
CA HIS A 18 -8.51 -15.03 17.56
C HIS A 18 -7.21 -14.23 17.82
N PRO A 19 -7.11 -12.97 17.37
CA PRO A 19 -5.91 -12.17 17.58
C PRO A 19 -5.75 -11.84 19.09
N ALA A 20 -4.50 -11.69 19.54
CA ALA A 20 -4.21 -11.24 20.91
C ALA A 20 -4.68 -9.78 21.14
N LEU A 21 -4.60 -8.95 20.10
CA LEU A 21 -4.85 -7.51 20.19
C LEU A 21 -5.61 -7.00 18.95
N ALA A 22 -6.61 -6.15 19.18
CA ALA A 22 -7.33 -5.43 18.14
C ALA A 22 -7.36 -3.93 18.43
N CYS A 23 -7.19 -3.10 17.41
CA CYS A 23 -7.28 -1.65 17.50
C CYS A 23 -8.45 -1.12 16.64
N VAL A 24 -9.24 -0.22 17.22
CA VAL A 24 -10.21 0.58 16.47
C VAL A 24 -9.82 2.04 16.57
N TRP A 25 -9.67 2.73 15.43
CA TRP A 25 -9.29 4.14 15.43
C TRP A 25 -10.32 5.03 16.17
N ASP A 26 -11.60 4.77 15.94
CA ASP A 26 -12.70 5.48 16.62
C ASP A 26 -12.89 4.93 18.05
N GLU A 27 -12.71 5.78 19.05
CA GLU A 27 -12.81 5.39 20.47
C GLU A 27 -14.21 4.92 20.87
N LYS A 28 -15.29 5.53 20.32
CA LYS A 28 -16.66 5.13 20.59
C LYS A 28 -16.94 3.74 20.02
N LYS A 29 -16.45 3.49 18.80
CA LYS A 29 -16.53 2.18 18.16
C LYS A 29 -15.68 1.13 18.85
N ALA A 30 -14.54 1.51 19.44
CA ALA A 30 -13.75 0.61 20.27
C ALA A 30 -14.52 0.17 21.54
N ALA A 31 -15.23 1.11 22.18
CA ALA A 31 -16.07 0.79 23.34
C ALA A 31 -17.23 -0.17 22.97
N GLU A 32 -17.89 0.09 21.83
CA GLU A 32 -18.93 -0.77 21.29
C GLU A 32 -18.40 -2.18 21.00
N LEU A 33 -17.24 -2.29 20.35
CA LEU A 33 -16.60 -3.57 20.04
C LEU A 33 -16.26 -4.36 21.31
N ARG A 34 -15.74 -3.72 22.37
CA ARG A 34 -15.46 -4.38 23.66
C ARG A 34 -16.71 -5.05 24.24
N THR A 35 -17.87 -4.39 24.09
CA THR A 35 -19.14 -4.96 24.52
C THR A 35 -19.55 -6.15 23.67
N ASN A 36 -19.40 -6.04 22.34
CA ASN A 36 -19.80 -7.10 21.42
C ASN A 36 -18.99 -8.38 21.58
N ILE A 37 -17.71 -8.27 21.96
CA ILE A 37 -16.80 -9.42 22.12
C ILE A 37 -16.46 -9.71 23.58
N ALA A 38 -17.33 -9.34 24.53
CA ALA A 38 -17.10 -9.58 25.94
C ALA A 38 -16.95 -11.08 26.32
N ASP A 39 -17.35 -11.97 25.41
CA ASP A 39 -17.19 -13.43 25.49
C ASP A 39 -15.77 -13.90 25.07
N LEU A 40 -14.92 -13.02 24.55
CA LEU A 40 -13.59 -13.35 24.05
C LEU A 40 -12.48 -12.69 24.88
N SER A 41 -11.34 -13.37 24.99
CA SER A 41 -10.14 -12.86 25.68
C SER A 41 -9.25 -12.04 24.72
N VAL A 42 -9.82 -11.05 24.00
CA VAL A 42 -9.09 -10.20 23.07
C VAL A 42 -9.01 -8.79 23.64
N LYS A 43 -7.78 -8.25 23.74
CA LYS A 43 -7.59 -6.86 24.16
C LYS A 43 -8.01 -5.91 23.04
N VAL A 44 -8.86 -4.94 23.34
CA VAL A 44 -9.27 -3.90 22.37
C VAL A 44 -8.75 -2.54 22.81
N VAL A 45 -7.95 -1.92 21.96
CA VAL A 45 -7.35 -0.59 22.13
C VAL A 45 -7.88 0.39 21.06
N SER A 46 -7.56 1.69 21.19
CA SER A 46 -8.09 2.70 20.27
C SER A 46 -7.08 3.79 19.96
N GLY A 47 -7.35 4.54 18.88
CA GLY A 47 -6.59 5.71 18.46
C GLY A 47 -5.16 5.41 18.06
N MET A 48 -4.31 6.44 18.06
CA MET A 48 -2.91 6.32 17.66
C MET A 48 -2.10 5.45 18.62
N ASP A 49 -2.30 5.58 19.91
CA ASP A 49 -1.58 4.77 20.91
C ASP A 49 -1.91 3.28 20.75
N GLY A 50 -3.18 2.96 20.45
CA GLY A 50 -3.61 1.62 20.12
C GLY A 50 -2.97 1.08 18.83
N LEU A 51 -2.84 1.91 17.79
CA LEU A 51 -2.13 1.52 16.57
C LEU A 51 -0.65 1.27 16.82
N LEU A 52 -0.01 2.08 17.65
CA LEU A 52 1.40 1.87 18.03
C LEU A 52 1.56 0.57 18.82
N GLU A 53 0.65 0.27 19.75
CA GLU A 53 0.66 -0.98 20.52
C GLU A 53 0.52 -2.20 19.58
N VAL A 54 -0.39 -2.17 18.61
CA VAL A 54 -0.52 -3.22 17.57
C VAL A 54 0.76 -3.36 16.75
N ALA A 55 1.36 -2.24 16.37
CA ALA A 55 2.54 -2.24 15.52
C ALA A 55 3.77 -2.90 16.17
N VAL A 56 3.89 -2.81 17.48
CA VAL A 56 5.06 -3.35 18.23
C VAL A 56 4.79 -4.68 18.93
N GLN A 57 3.66 -5.33 18.64
CA GLN A 57 3.27 -6.60 19.28
C GLN A 57 4.37 -7.67 19.14
N PRO A 58 4.94 -8.20 20.24
CA PRO A 58 6.18 -9.00 20.19
C PRO A 58 6.10 -10.28 19.34
N GLU A 59 4.92 -10.92 19.32
CA GLU A 59 4.71 -12.19 18.62
C GLU A 59 4.62 -12.06 17.11
N ALA A 60 4.53 -10.82 16.58
CA ALA A 60 4.46 -10.57 15.14
C ALA A 60 5.84 -10.19 14.59
N GLU A 61 6.31 -10.90 13.60
CA GLU A 61 7.59 -10.63 12.91
C GLU A 61 7.43 -9.62 11.77
N ILE A 62 6.24 -9.53 11.19
CA ILE A 62 5.92 -8.67 10.05
C ILE A 62 4.72 -7.79 10.40
N LEU A 63 4.84 -6.49 10.13
CA LEU A 63 3.70 -5.57 10.17
C LEU A 63 3.17 -5.34 8.74
N VAL A 64 1.90 -5.66 8.51
CA VAL A 64 1.19 -5.25 7.29
C VAL A 64 0.60 -3.86 7.50
N THR A 65 1.11 -2.87 6.77
CA THR A 65 0.58 -1.49 6.80
C THR A 65 -0.34 -1.25 5.61
N ALA A 66 -1.66 -1.28 5.87
CA ALA A 66 -2.70 -1.06 4.87
C ALA A 66 -3.66 0.08 5.27
N ILE A 67 -3.23 0.97 6.14
CA ILE A 67 -4.00 2.13 6.58
C ILE A 67 -3.92 3.21 5.50
N VAL A 68 -5.05 3.79 5.14
CA VAL A 68 -5.12 4.85 4.12
C VAL A 68 -4.54 6.17 4.65
N GLY A 69 -3.75 6.85 3.84
CA GLY A 69 -3.18 8.17 4.15
C GLY A 69 -1.96 8.12 5.08
N MET A 70 -1.62 9.24 5.69
CA MET A 70 -0.38 9.41 6.46
C MET A 70 -0.42 8.81 7.89
N ILE A 71 -1.57 8.33 8.34
CA ILE A 71 -1.73 7.74 9.68
C ILE A 71 -0.80 6.53 9.88
N GLY A 72 -0.51 5.79 8.80
CA GLY A 72 0.38 4.63 8.82
C GLY A 72 1.86 4.91 9.11
N ILE A 73 2.33 6.15 8.97
CA ILE A 73 3.76 6.50 9.11
C ILE A 73 4.29 6.18 10.52
N ARG A 74 3.59 6.65 11.56
CA ARG A 74 4.02 6.45 12.95
C ARG A 74 4.05 4.98 13.37
N PRO A 75 3.00 4.17 13.12
CA PRO A 75 3.04 2.74 13.36
C PRO A 75 4.15 2.01 12.59
N THR A 76 4.39 2.39 11.33
CA THR A 76 5.48 1.82 10.52
C THR A 76 6.84 2.07 11.18
N ILE A 77 7.14 3.31 11.57
CA ILE A 77 8.39 3.67 12.25
C ILE A 77 8.53 2.89 13.57
N ALA A 78 7.45 2.78 14.35
CA ALA A 78 7.48 2.05 15.61
C ALA A 78 7.79 0.55 15.41
N ALA A 79 7.15 -0.08 14.42
CA ALA A 79 7.40 -1.49 14.07
C ALA A 79 8.84 -1.72 13.61
N MET A 80 9.38 -0.83 12.74
CA MET A 80 10.76 -0.90 12.28
C MET A 80 11.75 -0.83 13.44
N LYS A 81 11.54 0.11 14.38
CA LYS A 81 12.36 0.22 15.60
C LYS A 81 12.24 -0.98 16.53
N ALA A 82 11.13 -1.72 16.45
CA ALA A 82 10.93 -2.99 17.14
C ALA A 82 11.48 -4.20 16.36
N GLY A 83 12.22 -3.98 15.25
CA GLY A 83 12.88 -5.02 14.47
C GLY A 83 11.95 -5.81 13.55
N LYS A 84 10.78 -5.27 13.17
CA LYS A 84 9.82 -5.95 12.31
C LYS A 84 9.99 -5.58 10.85
N ASP A 85 9.89 -6.56 9.97
CA ASP A 85 9.75 -6.34 8.54
C ASP A 85 8.39 -5.69 8.23
N ILE A 86 8.32 -4.88 7.20
CA ILE A 86 7.12 -4.13 6.81
C ILE A 86 6.60 -4.66 5.47
N ALA A 87 5.39 -5.22 5.47
CA ALA A 87 4.62 -5.47 4.26
C ALA A 87 3.80 -4.21 3.94
N LEU A 88 4.29 -3.40 3.00
CA LEU A 88 3.82 -2.05 2.75
C LEU A 88 2.76 -2.02 1.63
N ALA A 89 1.48 -1.83 2.02
CA ALA A 89 0.38 -1.52 1.11
C ALA A 89 0.02 -0.02 1.12
N ASN A 90 0.46 0.72 2.14
CA ASN A 90 0.21 2.15 2.31
C ASN A 90 1.29 2.96 1.59
N LYS A 91 1.09 3.23 0.31
CA LYS A 91 2.06 3.98 -0.53
C LYS A 91 2.34 5.38 -0.01
N GLU A 92 1.38 6.02 0.64
CA GLU A 92 1.53 7.37 1.20
C GLU A 92 2.65 7.44 2.24
N THR A 93 2.96 6.35 2.90
CA THR A 93 4.11 6.26 3.83
C THR A 93 5.44 6.59 3.14
N LEU A 94 5.71 6.02 1.96
CA LEU A 94 6.93 6.33 1.21
C LEU A 94 6.84 7.63 0.42
N VAL A 95 5.69 7.94 -0.15
CA VAL A 95 5.48 9.22 -0.87
C VAL A 95 5.79 10.41 0.04
N THR A 96 5.32 10.36 1.29
CA THR A 96 5.46 11.47 2.24
C THR A 96 6.76 11.40 3.04
N ALA A 97 7.17 10.22 3.45
CA ALA A 97 8.24 10.01 4.41
C ALA A 97 9.34 9.03 3.95
N GLY A 98 9.45 8.77 2.64
CA GLY A 98 10.45 7.84 2.10
C GLY A 98 11.88 8.19 2.48
N HIS A 99 12.20 9.49 2.55
CA HIS A 99 13.49 10.00 3.00
C HIS A 99 13.79 9.73 4.49
N ILE A 100 12.80 9.36 5.29
CA ILE A 100 12.94 8.93 6.68
C ILE A 100 12.89 7.41 6.77
N ILE A 101 11.91 6.79 6.11
CA ILE A 101 11.63 5.36 6.22
C ILE A 101 12.76 4.51 5.65
N MET A 102 13.25 4.82 4.44
CA MET A 102 14.26 3.99 3.79
C MET A 102 15.62 3.99 4.51
N PRO A 103 16.16 5.17 4.95
CA PRO A 103 17.36 5.18 5.78
C PRO A 103 17.18 4.44 7.11
N LEU A 104 16.04 4.62 7.79
CA LEU A 104 15.74 3.92 9.04
C LEU A 104 15.68 2.40 8.83
N ALA A 105 15.01 1.91 7.76
CA ALA A 105 14.97 0.48 7.44
C ALA A 105 16.37 -0.11 7.31
N LYS A 106 17.27 0.61 6.62
CA LYS A 106 18.67 0.22 6.46
C LYS A 106 19.43 0.23 7.80
N GLU A 107 19.21 1.25 8.63
CA GLU A 107 19.86 1.41 9.94
C GLU A 107 19.49 0.27 10.89
N VAL A 108 18.19 -0.06 10.98
CA VAL A 108 17.70 -1.11 11.90
C VAL A 108 17.71 -2.52 11.29
N GLY A 109 18.08 -2.65 10.00
CA GLY A 109 18.23 -3.93 9.33
C GLY A 109 16.92 -4.66 8.98
N VAL A 110 15.80 -3.93 8.83
CA VAL A 110 14.49 -4.51 8.46
C VAL A 110 14.19 -4.32 6.98
N LYS A 111 13.32 -5.17 6.44
CA LYS A 111 12.90 -5.15 5.04
C LYS A 111 11.62 -4.36 4.86
N ILE A 112 11.53 -3.62 3.76
CA ILE A 112 10.28 -3.05 3.26
C ILE A 112 9.86 -3.90 2.04
N LEU A 113 8.76 -4.63 2.20
CA LEU A 113 8.22 -5.56 1.19
C LEU A 113 7.01 -4.90 0.54
N PRO A 114 7.02 -4.62 -0.76
CA PRO A 114 5.88 -3.98 -1.42
C PRO A 114 4.70 -4.94 -1.54
N VAL A 115 3.50 -4.46 -1.20
CA VAL A 115 2.23 -5.18 -1.35
C VAL A 115 1.43 -4.65 -2.55
N ASP A 116 1.61 -3.37 -2.89
CA ASP A 116 1.04 -2.79 -4.11
C ASP A 116 1.43 -3.66 -5.33
N SER A 117 0.47 -3.99 -6.20
CA SER A 117 0.63 -5.01 -7.23
C SER A 117 1.76 -4.68 -8.21
N GLU A 118 1.86 -3.45 -8.65
CA GLU A 118 2.90 -3.00 -9.57
C GLU A 118 4.29 -3.06 -8.94
N HIS A 119 4.42 -2.61 -7.69
CA HIS A 119 5.69 -2.65 -6.97
C HIS A 119 6.08 -4.08 -6.57
N SER A 120 5.11 -4.93 -6.23
CA SER A 120 5.33 -6.36 -6.00
C SER A 120 5.84 -7.05 -7.27
N ALA A 121 5.30 -6.70 -8.44
CA ALA A 121 5.75 -7.21 -9.73
C ALA A 121 7.20 -6.79 -10.04
N ILE A 122 7.55 -5.53 -9.80
CA ILE A 122 8.92 -5.03 -9.95
C ILE A 122 9.86 -5.75 -8.97
N PHE A 123 9.45 -5.89 -7.72
CA PHE A 123 10.21 -6.59 -6.69
C PHE A 123 10.51 -8.04 -7.08
N GLN A 124 9.51 -8.76 -7.63
CA GLN A 124 9.67 -10.12 -8.14
C GLN A 124 10.61 -10.18 -9.35
N SER A 125 10.48 -9.22 -10.27
CA SER A 125 11.35 -9.11 -11.46
C SER A 125 12.81 -8.80 -11.11
N LEU A 126 13.07 -8.24 -9.93
CA LEU A 126 14.42 -7.94 -9.42
C LEU A 126 14.99 -9.05 -8.54
N ASN A 127 14.28 -10.17 -8.37
CA ASN A 127 14.75 -11.26 -7.52
C ASN A 127 15.94 -11.97 -8.15
N GLY A 128 17.10 -11.84 -7.51
CA GLY A 128 18.36 -12.38 -8.00
C GLY A 128 19.13 -11.45 -8.95
N GLU A 129 18.57 -10.31 -9.31
CA GLU A 129 19.18 -9.34 -10.22
C GLU A 129 19.99 -8.25 -9.47
N ASP A 130 21.00 -7.72 -10.13
CA ASP A 130 21.74 -6.56 -9.61
C ASP A 130 20.94 -5.28 -9.85
N LYS A 131 20.54 -4.64 -8.78
CA LYS A 131 19.81 -3.34 -8.84
C LYS A 131 20.59 -2.25 -9.58
N LYS A 132 21.93 -2.33 -9.65
CA LYS A 132 22.74 -1.38 -10.40
C LYS A 132 22.61 -1.54 -11.93
N ALA A 133 22.12 -2.70 -12.37
CA ALA A 133 21.84 -2.96 -13.78
C ALA A 133 20.49 -2.43 -14.25
N ILE A 134 19.68 -1.85 -13.38
CA ILE A 134 18.40 -1.24 -13.78
C ILE A 134 18.66 -0.03 -14.69
N ASP A 135 18.19 -0.12 -15.93
CA ASP A 135 18.11 1.03 -16.83
C ASP A 135 16.80 1.80 -16.57
N LYS A 136 15.66 1.10 -16.62
CA LYS A 136 14.33 1.68 -16.39
C LYS A 136 13.39 0.74 -15.67
N ILE A 137 12.48 1.32 -14.91
CA ILE A 137 11.26 0.67 -14.44
C ILE A 137 10.14 1.06 -15.40
N LEU A 138 9.46 0.06 -15.98
CA LEU A 138 8.30 0.24 -16.86
C LEU A 138 7.04 -0.02 -16.02
N LEU A 139 6.53 1.05 -15.40
CA LEU A 139 5.41 1.00 -14.47
C LEU A 139 4.10 0.99 -15.25
N THR A 140 3.34 -0.10 -15.20
CA THR A 140 2.10 -0.21 -15.96
C THR A 140 0.92 0.49 -15.29
N ALA A 141 -0.04 0.91 -16.08
CA ALA A 141 -1.30 1.52 -15.65
C ALA A 141 -2.46 1.07 -16.55
N SER A 142 -3.66 0.88 -15.99
CA SER A 142 -4.87 0.65 -16.79
C SER A 142 -5.31 1.90 -17.59
N GLY A 143 -4.96 3.09 -17.09
CA GLY A 143 -5.34 4.38 -17.63
C GLY A 143 -6.65 4.94 -17.07
N GLY A 144 -7.33 4.20 -16.21
CA GLY A 144 -8.58 4.62 -15.56
C GLY A 144 -9.79 4.70 -16.50
N PRO A 145 -10.97 5.10 -15.97
CA PRO A 145 -12.24 5.14 -16.72
C PRO A 145 -12.30 6.21 -17.80
N PHE A 146 -11.49 7.26 -17.71
CA PHE A 146 -11.52 8.39 -18.65
C PHE A 146 -10.42 8.32 -19.72
N ARG A 147 -9.76 7.17 -19.85
CA ARG A 147 -8.74 6.95 -20.87
C ARG A 147 -9.30 7.20 -22.28
N GLY A 148 -8.62 8.07 -23.04
CA GLY A 148 -9.02 8.46 -24.38
C GLY A 148 -10.13 9.50 -24.46
N TRP A 149 -10.64 9.98 -23.33
CA TRP A 149 -11.64 11.06 -23.33
C TRP A 149 -11.01 12.42 -23.64
N THR A 150 -11.73 13.24 -24.39
CA THR A 150 -11.33 14.62 -24.64
C THR A 150 -11.66 15.50 -23.44
N LYS A 151 -11.09 16.69 -23.38
CA LYS A 151 -11.36 17.68 -22.32
C LYS A 151 -12.85 18.05 -22.27
N GLU A 152 -13.50 18.16 -23.44
CA GLU A 152 -14.92 18.48 -23.57
C GLU A 152 -15.80 17.34 -23.00
N GLN A 153 -15.44 16.08 -23.27
CA GLN A 153 -16.12 14.93 -22.71
C GLN A 153 -15.99 14.87 -21.17
N MET A 154 -14.84 15.30 -20.65
CA MET A 154 -14.59 15.33 -19.21
C MET A 154 -15.30 16.48 -18.48
N ALA A 155 -15.76 17.52 -19.18
CA ALA A 155 -16.38 18.70 -18.55
C ALA A 155 -17.65 18.37 -17.73
N GLY A 156 -18.35 17.28 -18.07
CA GLY A 156 -19.57 16.83 -17.38
C GLY A 156 -19.37 15.67 -16.40
N VAL A 157 -18.13 15.24 -16.12
CA VAL A 157 -17.83 14.10 -15.24
C VAL A 157 -18.23 14.40 -13.80
N ARG A 158 -18.87 13.43 -13.18
CA ARG A 158 -19.28 13.47 -11.77
C ARG A 158 -18.44 12.46 -10.95
N PRO A 159 -18.41 12.59 -9.62
CA PRO A 159 -17.68 11.64 -8.75
C PRO A 159 -18.09 10.18 -8.97
N GLU A 160 -19.37 9.93 -9.27
CA GLU A 160 -19.89 8.58 -9.52
C GLU A 160 -19.30 7.95 -10.79
N ASP A 161 -18.94 8.76 -11.77
CA ASP A 161 -18.31 8.30 -13.01
C ASP A 161 -16.83 7.93 -12.76
N ALA A 162 -16.13 8.69 -11.91
CA ALA A 162 -14.78 8.38 -11.47
C ALA A 162 -14.68 7.07 -10.66
N LEU A 163 -15.77 6.66 -10.00
CA LEU A 163 -15.83 5.41 -9.24
C LEU A 163 -16.04 4.16 -10.10
N LYS A 164 -16.25 4.30 -11.41
CA LYS A 164 -16.45 3.18 -12.36
C LYS A 164 -15.12 2.73 -12.96
N HIS A 165 -14.30 2.01 -12.20
CA HIS A 165 -13.04 1.48 -12.74
C HIS A 165 -13.32 0.36 -13.75
N PRO A 166 -12.68 0.35 -14.96
CA PRO A 166 -13.03 -0.61 -16.02
C PRO A 166 -12.64 -2.06 -15.70
N ASN A 167 -11.58 -2.29 -14.92
CA ASN A 167 -10.99 -3.61 -14.72
C ASN A 167 -11.11 -4.12 -13.28
N TRP A 168 -11.14 -3.24 -12.28
CA TRP A 168 -10.96 -3.61 -10.87
C TRP A 168 -12.05 -3.06 -9.96
N THR A 169 -12.46 -3.87 -8.97
CA THR A 169 -13.26 -3.39 -7.84
C THR A 169 -12.32 -3.06 -6.69
N MET A 170 -12.16 -1.78 -6.38
CA MET A 170 -11.21 -1.28 -5.38
C MET A 170 -11.90 -0.36 -4.37
N GLY A 171 -11.15 0.05 -3.33
CA GLY A 171 -11.59 1.08 -2.39
C GLY A 171 -11.86 2.43 -3.08
N ARG A 172 -12.73 3.25 -2.48
CA ARG A 172 -13.17 4.54 -3.08
C ARG A 172 -12.01 5.48 -3.37
N LYS A 173 -11.07 5.64 -2.43
CA LYS A 173 -9.92 6.56 -2.59
C LYS A 173 -9.07 6.18 -3.79
N ILE A 174 -8.59 4.92 -3.86
CA ILE A 174 -7.72 4.47 -4.95
C ILE A 174 -8.44 4.47 -6.30
N THR A 175 -9.75 4.23 -6.34
CA THR A 175 -10.54 4.29 -7.59
C THR A 175 -10.60 5.72 -8.13
N ILE A 176 -10.81 6.72 -7.28
CA ILE A 176 -10.76 8.14 -7.67
C ILE A 176 -9.35 8.54 -8.12
N ASP A 177 -8.31 8.16 -7.38
CA ASP A 177 -6.93 8.47 -7.75
C ASP A 177 -6.54 7.84 -9.10
N SER A 178 -7.01 6.61 -9.35
CA SER A 178 -6.81 5.93 -10.64
C SER A 178 -7.48 6.66 -11.80
N SER A 179 -8.65 7.24 -11.58
CA SER A 179 -9.41 7.94 -12.64
C SER A 179 -8.69 9.16 -13.19
N THR A 180 -7.83 9.77 -12.39
CA THR A 180 -7.04 10.98 -12.75
C THR A 180 -5.56 10.65 -12.96
N MET A 181 -5.13 9.40 -12.90
CA MET A 181 -3.73 8.96 -12.89
C MET A 181 -2.92 9.45 -11.66
N VAL A 182 -3.54 10.06 -10.67
CA VAL A 182 -2.86 10.46 -9.41
C VAL A 182 -2.29 9.22 -8.71
N ASN A 183 -3.04 8.11 -8.67
CA ASN A 183 -2.50 6.85 -8.13
C ASN A 183 -1.16 6.47 -8.77
N LYS A 184 -1.07 6.57 -10.09
CA LYS A 184 0.18 6.24 -10.81
C LYS A 184 1.30 7.23 -10.51
N GLY A 185 0.99 8.51 -10.32
CA GLY A 185 1.96 9.51 -9.86
C GLY A 185 2.51 9.19 -8.45
N LEU A 186 1.65 8.75 -7.52
CA LEU A 186 2.08 8.30 -6.20
C LEU A 186 2.99 7.06 -6.29
N GLU A 187 2.66 6.13 -7.18
CA GLU A 187 3.45 4.92 -7.41
C GLU A 187 4.82 5.21 -8.03
N VAL A 188 4.94 6.21 -8.91
CA VAL A 188 6.24 6.67 -9.42
C VAL A 188 7.14 7.15 -8.27
N MET A 189 6.59 7.95 -7.34
CA MET A 189 7.34 8.41 -6.17
C MET A 189 7.74 7.24 -5.23
N GLU A 190 6.84 6.28 -5.05
CA GLU A 190 7.09 5.09 -4.24
C GLU A 190 8.18 4.20 -4.86
N ALA A 191 8.14 3.97 -6.19
CA ALA A 191 9.15 3.19 -6.92
C ALA A 191 10.56 3.75 -6.72
N ARG A 192 10.73 5.07 -6.76
CA ARG A 192 12.00 5.74 -6.48
C ARG A 192 12.58 5.31 -5.14
N TRP A 193 11.76 5.31 -4.10
CA TRP A 193 12.19 4.95 -2.76
C TRP A 193 12.48 3.46 -2.60
N LEU A 194 11.59 2.60 -3.08
CA LEU A 194 11.70 1.14 -2.92
C LEU A 194 12.89 0.55 -3.67
N PHE A 195 13.12 1.03 -4.88
CA PHE A 195 14.12 0.43 -5.78
C PHE A 195 15.40 1.25 -5.90
N GLY A 196 15.43 2.48 -5.36
CA GLY A 196 16.61 3.34 -5.36
C GLY A 196 16.95 3.90 -6.75
N VAL A 197 15.95 4.09 -7.58
CA VAL A 197 16.08 4.66 -8.94
C VAL A 197 15.76 6.16 -8.94
N GLU A 198 16.23 6.88 -9.95
CA GLU A 198 15.84 8.27 -10.15
C GLU A 198 14.46 8.37 -10.85
N MET A 199 13.83 9.53 -10.75
CA MET A 199 12.46 9.72 -11.28
C MET A 199 12.37 9.55 -12.80
N ASP A 200 13.41 9.91 -13.53
CA ASP A 200 13.50 9.78 -15.00
C ASP A 200 13.74 8.33 -15.46
N GLN A 201 14.15 7.45 -14.54
CA GLN A 201 14.22 6.01 -14.77
C GLN A 201 12.85 5.32 -14.65
N VAL A 202 11.80 6.01 -14.17
CA VAL A 202 10.45 5.40 -14.04
C VAL A 202 9.57 5.88 -15.20
N GLN A 203 9.33 4.99 -16.14
CA GLN A 203 8.48 5.23 -17.29
C GLN A 203 7.09 4.62 -17.09
N VAL A 204 6.04 5.43 -17.16
CA VAL A 204 4.66 4.94 -17.10
C VAL A 204 4.21 4.43 -18.47
N VAL A 205 3.69 3.20 -18.50
CA VAL A 205 3.16 2.54 -19.71
C VAL A 205 1.68 2.22 -19.49
N VAL A 206 0.81 2.83 -20.31
CA VAL A 206 -0.63 2.54 -20.23
C VAL A 206 -0.93 1.26 -20.99
N GLN A 207 -1.35 0.22 -20.28
CA GLN A 207 -1.75 -1.08 -20.80
C GLN A 207 -3.19 -1.41 -20.37
N PRO A 208 -4.18 -1.14 -21.23
CA PRO A 208 -5.58 -1.30 -20.89
C PRO A 208 -6.01 -2.71 -20.51
N GLN A 209 -5.35 -3.71 -21.06
CA GLN A 209 -5.65 -5.12 -20.84
C GLN A 209 -5.27 -5.60 -19.42
N SER A 210 -4.33 -4.88 -18.78
CA SER A 210 -3.86 -5.17 -17.42
C SER A 210 -3.38 -6.62 -17.21
N VAL A 211 -2.69 -7.17 -18.21
CA VAL A 211 -2.09 -8.53 -18.15
C VAL A 211 -0.69 -8.48 -17.57
N ILE A 212 0.07 -7.42 -17.90
CA ILE A 212 1.42 -7.19 -17.36
C ILE A 212 1.29 -6.22 -16.20
N HIS A 213 1.82 -6.60 -15.04
CA HIS A 213 1.74 -5.78 -13.83
C HIS A 213 2.96 -4.90 -13.57
N SER A 214 3.87 -4.78 -14.42
CA SER A 214 5.05 -3.92 -14.54
C SER A 214 6.27 -4.74 -14.96
N MET A 215 7.33 -4.03 -15.36
CA MET A 215 8.52 -4.63 -15.94
C MET A 215 9.77 -3.86 -15.47
N VAL A 216 10.90 -4.52 -15.55
CA VAL A 216 12.22 -3.90 -15.36
C VAL A 216 13.03 -4.10 -16.64
N GLN A 217 13.54 -3.01 -17.20
CA GLN A 217 14.50 -3.01 -18.28
C GLN A 217 15.91 -2.84 -17.69
N PHE A 218 16.82 -3.70 -18.13
CA PHE A 218 18.22 -3.69 -17.69
C PHE A 218 19.15 -3.02 -18.71
N ALA A 219 20.36 -2.68 -18.27
CA ALA A 219 21.35 -1.96 -19.06
C ALA A 219 21.79 -2.71 -20.35
N ASP A 220 21.66 -4.02 -20.39
CA ASP A 220 21.92 -4.86 -21.56
C ASP A 220 20.74 -4.91 -22.56
N GLY A 221 19.64 -4.23 -22.25
CA GLY A 221 18.41 -4.21 -23.02
C GLY A 221 17.42 -5.33 -22.71
N ALA A 222 17.76 -6.27 -21.83
CA ALA A 222 16.82 -7.30 -21.38
C ALA A 222 15.64 -6.67 -20.60
N VAL A 223 14.46 -7.27 -20.72
CA VAL A 223 13.25 -6.84 -19.99
C VAL A 223 12.66 -8.04 -19.27
N ILE A 224 12.51 -7.94 -17.95
CA ILE A 224 11.80 -8.94 -17.15
C ILE A 224 10.43 -8.35 -16.75
N ALA A 225 9.38 -9.12 -16.97
CA ALA A 225 7.99 -8.72 -16.70
C ALA A 225 7.30 -9.77 -15.81
N GLN A 226 6.47 -9.28 -14.89
CA GLN A 226 5.56 -10.14 -14.14
C GLN A 226 4.17 -10.04 -14.76
N LEU A 227 3.56 -11.21 -15.02
CA LEU A 227 2.19 -11.34 -15.49
C LEU A 227 1.30 -11.78 -14.31
N GLY A 228 0.10 -11.18 -14.19
CA GLY A 228 -0.84 -11.45 -13.11
C GLY A 228 -2.28 -11.48 -13.56
#